data_efbb6a447b315653cb691b6997765c8b
#
_entry.id   efbb6a447b315653cb691b6997765c8b
#
_cell.length_a   1.000
_cell.length_b   1.000
_cell.length_c   1.000
_cell.angle_alpha   90.00
_cell.angle_beta   90.00
_cell.angle_gamma   90.00
#
_symmetry.space_group_name_H-M   'P 1'
#
loop_
_entity.id
_entity.type
_entity.pdbx_description
1 polymer ?
#
loop_
_entity_poly.entity_id
_entity_poly.type
_entity_poly.pdbx_seq_one_letter_code
_entity_poly.pdbx_strand_id
1 'polypeptide(L)' 'MAILLKAARINAEKTQEEVGNYIGKTKQTVANYECYKSKPDVATAQKLAEFYNMSVDDIIWDK' A
#
# COMPACT_ATOMS: atom_id res chain seq x y z
N MET A 1 -8.39 0.79 -14.13
CA MET A 1 -8.57 2.08 -13.43
C MET A 1 -7.76 2.08 -12.14
N ALA A 2 -7.00 3.13 -11.91
CA ALA A 2 -6.16 3.21 -10.72
C ALA A 2 -6.96 3.75 -9.53
N ILE A 3 -6.73 3.17 -8.35
CA ILE A 3 -7.40 3.60 -7.12
C ILE A 3 -6.35 4.03 -6.10
N LEU A 4 -6.80 4.79 -5.10
CA LEU A 4 -5.92 5.25 -4.04
C LEU A 4 -5.37 4.06 -3.24
N LEU A 5 -4.16 4.21 -2.73
CA LEU A 5 -3.52 3.15 -1.98
C LEU A 5 -4.37 2.70 -0.79
N LYS A 6 -4.97 3.64 -0.07
CA LYS A 6 -5.84 3.30 1.05
C LYS A 6 -7.06 2.50 0.59
N ALA A 7 -7.64 2.87 -0.55
CA ALA A 7 -8.80 2.15 -1.09
C ALA A 7 -8.42 0.71 -1.45
N ALA A 8 -7.22 0.51 -2.00
CA ALA A 8 -6.73 -0.82 -2.33
C ALA A 8 -6.65 -1.69 -1.07
N ARG A 9 -6.13 -1.13 0.03
CA ARG A 9 -6.03 -1.85 1.29
C ARG A 9 -7.42 -2.21 1.84
N ILE A 10 -8.34 -1.26 1.82
CA ILE A 10 -9.69 -1.48 2.35
C ILE A 10 -10.41 -2.53 1.51
N ASN A 11 -10.27 -2.48 0.20
CA ASN A 11 -10.89 -3.48 -0.69
C ASN A 11 -10.33 -4.89 -0.43
N ALA A 12 -9.07 -4.97 0.00
CA ALA A 12 -8.44 -6.25 0.33
C ALA A 12 -8.76 -6.70 1.76
N GLU A 13 -9.51 -5.89 2.50
CA GLU A 13 -9.92 -6.17 3.89
C GLU A 13 -8.72 -6.37 4.82
N LYS A 14 -7.70 -5.51 4.67
CA LYS A 14 -6.49 -5.55 5.48
C LYS A 14 -6.41 -4.31 6.37
N THR A 15 -5.84 -4.49 7.57
CA THR A 15 -5.54 -3.34 8.44
C THR A 15 -4.17 -2.80 8.13
N GLN A 16 -3.90 -1.56 8.55
CA GLN A 16 -2.56 -0.98 8.39
C GLN A 16 -1.50 -1.80 9.13
N GLU A 17 -1.87 -2.37 10.28
CA GLU A 17 -0.95 -3.20 11.05
C GLU A 17 -0.60 -4.49 10.30
N GLU A 18 -1.59 -5.14 9.72
CA GLU A 18 -1.36 -6.35 8.93
C GLU A 18 -0.44 -6.05 7.74
N VAL A 19 -0.69 -4.95 7.07
CA VAL A 19 0.12 -4.53 5.92
C VAL A 19 1.55 -4.24 6.36
N GLY A 20 1.71 -3.51 7.45
CA GLY A 20 3.04 -3.20 8.00
C GLY A 20 3.82 -4.48 8.28
N ASN A 21 3.18 -5.45 8.91
CA ASN A 21 3.82 -6.73 9.20
C ASN A 21 4.24 -7.45 7.92
N TYR A 22 3.40 -7.39 6.89
CA TYR A 22 3.71 -8.07 5.64
C TYR A 22 4.93 -7.49 4.93
N ILE A 23 5.07 -6.16 4.93
CA ILE A 23 6.18 -5.50 4.24
C ILE A 23 7.37 -5.25 5.14
N GLY A 24 7.31 -5.68 6.41
CA GLY A 24 8.41 -5.49 7.36
C GLY A 24 8.58 -4.05 7.82
N LYS A 25 7.50 -3.31 7.89
CA LYS A 25 7.48 -1.91 8.32
C LYS A 25 6.47 -1.73 9.45
N THR A 26 6.38 -0.50 9.95
CA THR A 26 5.43 -0.19 11.01
C THR A 26 4.09 0.26 10.42
N LYS A 27 3.06 0.21 11.26
CA LYS A 27 1.74 0.74 10.93
C LYS A 27 1.84 2.21 10.51
N GLN A 28 2.66 3.00 11.20
CA GLN A 28 2.84 4.42 10.90
C GLN A 28 3.43 4.62 9.49
N THR A 29 4.35 3.75 9.08
CA THR A 29 4.91 3.83 7.75
C THR A 29 3.84 3.61 6.69
N VAL A 30 2.95 2.63 6.92
CA VAL A 30 1.83 2.38 6.01
C VAL A 30 0.91 3.60 5.93
N ALA A 31 0.60 4.21 7.08
CA ALA A 31 -0.22 5.41 7.11
C ALA A 31 0.42 6.55 6.32
N ASN A 32 1.75 6.70 6.43
CA ASN A 32 2.48 7.72 5.69
C ASN A 32 2.40 7.49 4.18
N TYR A 33 2.46 6.24 3.75
CA TYR A 33 2.29 5.90 2.33
C TYR A 33 0.89 6.27 1.85
N GLU A 34 -0.12 5.97 2.66
CA GLU A 34 -1.53 6.22 2.29
C GLU A 34 -1.86 7.72 2.26
N CYS A 35 -1.16 8.53 3.06
CA CYS A 35 -1.29 9.99 3.03
C CYS A 35 -0.41 10.63 1.98
N TYR A 36 0.41 9.84 1.29
CA TYR A 36 1.37 10.33 0.29
C TYR A 36 2.42 11.26 0.89
N LYS A 37 2.69 11.10 2.19
CA LYS A 37 3.78 11.80 2.86
C LYS A 37 5.13 11.23 2.48
N SER A 38 5.18 9.91 2.28
CA SER A 38 6.37 9.22 1.81
C SER A 38 5.96 8.22 0.75
N LYS A 39 6.93 7.76 -0.01
CA LYS A 39 6.70 6.87 -1.13
C LYS A 39 7.45 5.56 -0.92
N PRO A 40 6.80 4.41 -1.09
CA PRO A 40 7.53 3.14 -0.99
C PRO A 40 8.46 2.98 -2.19
N ASP A 41 9.57 2.28 -1.97
CA ASP A 41 10.44 1.93 -3.09
C ASP A 41 9.75 0.88 -3.97
N VAL A 42 10.37 0.58 -5.12
CA VAL A 42 9.76 -0.33 -6.10
C VAL A 42 9.49 -1.70 -5.49
N ALA A 43 10.42 -2.23 -4.74
CA ALA A 43 10.25 -3.56 -4.13
C ALA A 43 9.08 -3.57 -3.14
N THR A 44 8.97 -2.53 -2.31
CA THR A 44 7.88 -2.41 -1.35
C THR A 44 6.54 -2.20 -2.06
N ALA A 45 6.53 -1.39 -3.11
CA ALA A 45 5.32 -1.16 -3.89
C ALA A 45 4.81 -2.46 -4.51
N GLN A 46 5.72 -3.28 -5.03
CA GLN A 46 5.35 -4.58 -5.59
C GLN A 46 4.77 -5.51 -4.54
N LYS A 47 5.34 -5.51 -3.33
CA LYS A 47 4.82 -6.33 -2.22
C LYS A 47 3.42 -5.87 -1.82
N LEU A 48 3.19 -4.57 -1.77
CA LEU A 48 1.88 -4.02 -1.43
C LEU A 48 0.83 -4.43 -2.46
N ALA A 49 1.13 -4.26 -3.74
CA ALA A 49 0.22 -4.64 -4.81
C ALA A 49 -0.09 -6.14 -4.76
N GLU A 50 0.93 -6.95 -4.52
CA GLU A 50 0.78 -8.40 -4.41
C GLU A 50 -0.12 -8.76 -3.23
N PHE A 51 0.10 -8.11 -2.09
CA PHE A 51 -0.70 -8.37 -0.89
C PHE A 51 -2.16 -7.98 -1.09
N TYR A 52 -2.41 -6.95 -1.90
CA TYR A 52 -3.77 -6.51 -2.22
C TYR A 52 -4.34 -7.22 -3.44
N ASN A 53 -3.58 -8.15 -4.03
CA ASN A 53 -4.00 -8.91 -5.20
C ASN A 53 -4.34 -8.00 -6.37
N MET A 54 -3.48 -7.00 -6.61
CA MET A 54 -3.64 -6.02 -7.67
C MET A 54 -2.35 -5.85 -8.45
N SER A 55 -2.48 -5.26 -9.63
CA SER A 55 -1.30 -4.83 -10.38
C SER A 55 -0.81 -3.50 -9.81
N VAL A 56 0.50 -3.29 -9.82
CA VAL A 56 1.09 -2.01 -9.42
C VAL A 56 0.48 -0.86 -10.23
N ASP A 57 0.16 -1.11 -11.49
CA ASP A 57 -0.42 -0.09 -12.38
C ASP A 57 -1.84 0.31 -12.01
N ASP A 58 -2.51 -0.48 -11.19
CA ASP A 58 -3.89 -0.21 -10.78
C ASP A 58 -3.97 0.58 -9.47
N ILE A 59 -2.85 1.00 -8.93
CA ILE A 59 -2.78 1.74 -7.67
C ILE A 59 -2.13 3.09 -7.92
N ILE A 60 -2.70 4.13 -7.30
CA ILE A 60 -2.12 5.49 -7.35
C ILE A 60 -1.05 5.56 -6.26
N TRP A 61 0.22 5.73 -6.66
CA TRP A 61 1.35 5.76 -5.74
C TRP A 61 1.82 7.18 -5.43
N ASP A 62 1.36 8.13 -6.21
CA ASP A 62 1.85 9.50 -6.14
C ASP A 62 0.68 10.44 -6.33
N LYS A 63 0.62 11.50 -5.51
CA LYS A 63 -0.55 12.35 -5.53
C LYS A 63 -0.18 13.82 -5.33
#